data_b4c5ef9de895a29a218b2a2ca763b489
#
_entry.id   b4c5ef9de895a29a218b2a2ca763b489
#
_cell.length_a   1.000
_cell.length_b   1.000
_cell.length_c   1.000
_cell.angle_alpha   90.00
_cell.angle_beta   90.00
_cell.angle_gamma   90.00
#
_symmetry.space_group_name_H-M   'P 1'
#
loop_
_entity.id
_entity.type
_entity.pdbx_description
1 polymer ?
#
loop_
_entity_poly.entity_id
_entity_poly.type
_entity_poly.pdbx_seq_one_letter_code
_entity_poly.pdbx_strand_id
1 'polypeptide(L)'
;YVDIIGRDLYGYDAAKQAQEFKEIQARYPGKLVALAECGTEANSNTATAGIDEAWNAGAKWSFFMPWYGSNMPSNDWWKAAMSSKNVITRDQVNLNANYVEESAVDAVKNMGIGTNFGNCTDVVAMWLNMNKNSVTEFEKAWGQEPTTKPMVDFLKKNGFNSVRIPVTWFQHMKE
;
A
#
# COMPACT_ATOMS: atom_id res chain seq x y z
N TYR A 1 2.52 12.81 -3.97
CA TYR A 1 3.59 12.26 -4.82
C TYR A 1 3.72 10.77 -4.49
N VAL A 2 3.48 9.90 -5.44
CA VAL A 2 3.66 8.45 -5.27
C VAL A 2 4.75 7.96 -6.20
N ASP A 3 5.55 6.97 -5.76
CA ASP A 3 6.64 6.38 -6.54
C ASP A 3 6.22 5.09 -7.22
N ILE A 4 5.24 4.39 -6.66
CA ILE A 4 4.70 3.14 -7.16
C ILE A 4 3.19 3.28 -7.32
N ILE A 5 2.66 2.83 -8.45
CA ILE A 5 1.23 2.80 -8.72
C ILE A 5 0.77 1.34 -8.67
N GLY A 6 -0.13 1.05 -7.74
CA GLY A 6 -0.72 -0.27 -7.58
C GLY A 6 -2.00 -0.43 -8.38
N ARG A 7 -2.26 -1.65 -8.85
CA ARG A 7 -3.50 -2.05 -9.53
C ARG A 7 -4.00 -3.36 -8.95
N ASP A 8 -5.30 -3.44 -8.70
CA ASP A 8 -5.98 -4.62 -8.20
C ASP A 8 -6.65 -5.33 -9.37
N LEU A 9 -6.28 -6.58 -9.62
CA LEU A 9 -6.78 -7.38 -10.75
C LEU A 9 -7.15 -8.78 -10.30
N TYR A 10 -8.44 -9.10 -10.37
CA TYR A 10 -8.97 -10.42 -10.02
C TYR A 10 -9.49 -11.12 -11.27
N GLY A 11 -9.06 -12.36 -11.50
CA GLY A 11 -9.50 -13.16 -12.64
C GLY A 11 -9.02 -12.68 -14.01
N TYR A 12 -8.03 -11.80 -14.04
CA TYR A 12 -7.49 -11.28 -15.29
C TYR A 12 -6.52 -12.26 -15.94
N ASP A 13 -6.73 -12.55 -17.22
CA ASP A 13 -5.77 -13.26 -18.04
C ASP A 13 -4.51 -12.41 -18.32
N ALA A 14 -3.48 -13.03 -18.88
CA ALA A 14 -2.21 -12.37 -19.13
C ALA A 14 -2.31 -11.19 -20.11
N ALA A 15 -3.18 -11.27 -21.11
CA ALA A 15 -3.37 -10.21 -22.10
C ALA A 15 -4.01 -8.96 -21.49
N LYS A 16 -5.04 -9.15 -20.66
CA LYS A 16 -5.68 -8.07 -19.92
C LYS A 16 -4.73 -7.43 -18.92
N GLN A 17 -3.96 -8.23 -18.18
CA GLN A 17 -2.94 -7.72 -17.28
C GLN A 17 -1.90 -6.86 -18.02
N ALA A 18 -1.46 -7.30 -19.20
CA ALA A 18 -0.53 -6.54 -20.03
C ALA A 18 -1.13 -5.24 -20.58
N GLN A 19 -2.40 -5.23 -20.90
CA GLN A 19 -3.12 -4.02 -21.32
C GLN A 19 -3.18 -3.01 -20.19
N GLU A 20 -3.65 -3.39 -19.00
CA GLU A 20 -3.72 -2.53 -17.80
C GLU A 20 -2.35 -1.95 -17.44
N PHE A 21 -1.31 -2.80 -17.46
CA PHE A 21 0.05 -2.37 -17.20
C PHE A 21 0.51 -1.27 -18.17
N LYS A 22 0.28 -1.46 -19.48
CA LYS A 22 0.65 -0.47 -20.51
C LYS A 22 -0.12 0.85 -20.37
N GLU A 23 -1.40 0.77 -20.05
CA GLU A 23 -2.24 1.96 -19.84
C GLU A 23 -1.74 2.80 -18.65
N ILE A 24 -1.39 2.13 -17.54
CA ILE A 24 -0.83 2.80 -16.36
C ILE A 24 0.53 3.42 -16.70
N GLN A 25 1.42 2.69 -17.38
CA GLN A 25 2.72 3.23 -17.79
C GLN A 25 2.61 4.44 -18.72
N ALA A 26 1.67 4.40 -19.66
CA ALA A 26 1.42 5.52 -20.55
C ALA A 26 0.90 6.76 -19.81
N ARG A 27 0.03 6.55 -18.83
CA ARG A 27 -0.55 7.63 -18.02
C ARG A 27 0.43 8.23 -17.01
N TYR A 28 1.35 7.41 -16.50
CA TYR A 28 2.29 7.80 -15.44
C TYR A 28 3.73 7.40 -15.80
N PRO A 29 4.32 8.05 -16.79
CA PRO A 29 5.66 7.69 -17.26
C PRO A 29 6.70 7.84 -16.13
N GLY A 30 7.62 6.89 -16.04
CA GLY A 30 8.69 6.88 -15.05
C GLY A 30 8.30 6.40 -13.65
N LYS A 31 7.04 5.95 -13.45
CA LYS A 31 6.63 5.33 -12.20
C LYS A 31 6.73 3.80 -12.28
N LEU A 32 7.04 3.19 -11.14
CA LEU A 32 6.92 1.74 -11.00
C LEU A 32 5.44 1.35 -10.96
N VAL A 33 5.12 0.22 -11.57
CA VAL A 33 3.75 -0.30 -11.58
C VAL A 33 3.73 -1.66 -10.88
N ALA A 34 2.81 -1.82 -9.96
CA ALA A 34 2.66 -3.03 -9.14
C ALA A 34 1.30 -3.67 -9.31
N LEU A 35 1.25 -4.99 -9.19
CA LEU A 35 0.02 -5.74 -9.02
C LEU A 35 -0.30 -5.76 -7.51
N ALA A 36 -0.96 -4.69 -7.05
CA ALA A 36 -1.15 -4.44 -5.62
C ALA A 36 -2.12 -5.43 -4.96
N GLU A 37 -3.07 -5.95 -5.74
CA GLU A 37 -3.87 -7.11 -5.36
C GLU A 37 -4.11 -8.01 -6.58
N CYS A 38 -4.11 -9.32 -6.37
CA CYS A 38 -4.53 -10.27 -7.38
C CYS A 38 -5.12 -11.54 -6.77
N GLY A 39 -5.89 -12.25 -7.55
CA GLY A 39 -6.51 -13.48 -7.08
C GLY A 39 -7.59 -13.99 -8.01
N THR A 40 -8.35 -14.97 -7.52
CA THR A 40 -9.50 -15.52 -8.22
C THR A 40 -10.67 -14.55 -8.16
N GLU A 41 -11.33 -14.31 -9.28
CA GLU A 41 -12.56 -13.51 -9.33
C GLU A 41 -13.72 -14.28 -8.66
N ALA A 42 -14.26 -13.71 -7.60
CA ALA A 42 -15.23 -14.40 -6.75
C ALA A 42 -16.54 -14.81 -7.48
N ASN A 43 -17.04 -13.93 -8.35
CA ASN A 43 -18.33 -14.14 -9.00
C ASN A 43 -18.27 -15.17 -10.15
N SER A 44 -17.15 -15.28 -10.82
CA SER A 44 -16.95 -16.17 -11.96
C SER A 44 -16.05 -17.35 -11.66
N ASN A 45 -15.44 -17.38 -10.48
CA ASN A 45 -14.39 -18.34 -10.11
C ASN A 45 -13.24 -18.41 -11.14
N THR A 46 -13.00 -17.29 -11.84
CA THR A 46 -11.94 -17.17 -12.83
C THR A 46 -10.60 -16.95 -12.14
N ALA A 47 -9.64 -17.83 -12.38
CA ALA A 47 -8.30 -17.70 -11.84
C ALA A 47 -7.54 -16.53 -12.51
N THR A 48 -6.73 -15.81 -11.74
CA THR A 48 -5.78 -14.84 -12.30
C THR A 48 -4.67 -15.58 -13.05
N ALA A 49 -4.13 -14.97 -14.12
CA ALA A 49 -2.99 -15.53 -14.85
C ALA A 49 -1.77 -15.67 -13.94
N GLY A 50 -0.89 -16.60 -14.27
CA GLY A 50 0.38 -16.79 -13.60
C GLY A 50 1.34 -15.59 -13.83
N ILE A 51 2.27 -15.39 -12.90
CA ILE A 51 3.21 -14.27 -12.97
C ILE A 51 4.07 -14.34 -14.24
N ASP A 52 4.54 -15.52 -14.64
CA ASP A 52 5.31 -15.68 -15.87
C ASP A 52 4.49 -15.45 -17.13
N GLU A 53 3.22 -15.84 -17.12
CA GLU A 53 2.31 -15.57 -18.25
C GLU A 53 2.10 -14.06 -18.43
N ALA A 54 1.79 -13.36 -17.34
CA ALA A 54 1.63 -11.90 -17.33
C ALA A 54 2.94 -11.20 -17.75
N TRP A 55 4.07 -11.64 -17.22
CA TRP A 55 5.39 -11.12 -17.56
C TRP A 55 5.71 -11.27 -19.04
N ASN A 56 5.48 -12.44 -19.61
CA ASN A 56 5.72 -12.73 -21.02
C ASN A 56 4.77 -11.97 -21.95
N ALA A 57 3.54 -11.69 -21.51
CA ALA A 57 2.59 -10.84 -22.22
C ALA A 57 2.96 -9.34 -22.16
N GLY A 58 3.85 -8.93 -21.26
CA GLY A 58 4.36 -7.58 -21.16
C GLY A 58 4.01 -6.84 -19.84
N ALA A 59 3.29 -7.45 -18.93
CA ALA A 59 3.03 -6.89 -17.61
C ALA A 59 4.25 -7.11 -16.67
N LYS A 60 5.15 -6.15 -16.66
CA LYS A 60 6.40 -6.17 -15.87
C LYS A 60 6.14 -5.58 -14.47
N TRP A 61 5.29 -6.23 -13.69
CA TRP A 61 4.95 -5.80 -12.35
C TRP A 61 6.20 -5.69 -11.46
N SER A 62 6.37 -4.58 -10.75
CA SER A 62 7.50 -4.38 -9.83
C SER A 62 7.39 -5.26 -8.58
N PHE A 63 6.18 -5.53 -8.13
CA PHE A 63 5.85 -6.57 -7.16
C PHE A 63 4.42 -7.04 -7.38
N PHE A 64 4.04 -8.11 -6.72
CA PHE A 64 2.65 -8.62 -6.70
C PHE A 64 2.26 -9.02 -5.29
N MET A 65 0.97 -8.88 -4.97
CA MET A 65 0.43 -9.22 -3.66
C MET A 65 -0.89 -9.99 -3.82
N PRO A 66 -0.84 -11.32 -3.78
CA PRO A 66 -2.07 -12.13 -3.86
C PRO A 66 -2.95 -11.93 -2.64
N TRP A 67 -4.27 -11.88 -2.90
CA TRP A 67 -5.27 -11.76 -1.85
C TRP A 67 -5.43 -13.08 -1.08
N TYR A 68 -6.09 -13.00 0.07
CA TYR A 68 -6.34 -14.13 0.96
C TYR A 68 -7.82 -14.62 0.90
N GLY A 69 -8.14 -15.66 1.65
CA GLY A 69 -9.51 -16.17 1.74
C GLY A 69 -10.00 -16.82 0.46
N SER A 70 -11.25 -16.59 0.11
CA SER A 70 -11.91 -17.20 -1.06
C SER A 70 -11.33 -16.77 -2.41
N ASN A 71 -10.65 -15.63 -2.43
CA ASN A 71 -10.02 -15.09 -3.64
C ASN A 71 -8.54 -15.49 -3.78
N MET A 72 -8.01 -16.25 -2.86
CA MET A 72 -6.60 -16.65 -2.89
C MET A 72 -6.31 -17.50 -4.15
N PRO A 73 -5.20 -17.24 -4.86
CA PRO A 73 -4.74 -18.11 -5.93
C PRO A 73 -4.46 -19.53 -5.45
N SER A 74 -4.54 -20.50 -6.36
CA SER A 74 -4.28 -21.91 -6.04
C SER A 74 -2.85 -22.17 -5.56
N ASN A 75 -2.64 -23.28 -4.85
CA ASN A 75 -1.30 -23.70 -4.45
C ASN A 75 -0.35 -23.88 -5.64
N ASP A 76 -0.87 -24.31 -6.79
CA ASP A 76 -0.03 -24.49 -7.98
C ASP A 76 0.37 -23.16 -8.61
N TRP A 77 -0.51 -22.16 -8.57
CA TRP A 77 -0.17 -20.79 -8.92
C TRP A 77 0.98 -20.25 -8.05
N TRP A 78 0.90 -20.46 -6.72
CA TRP A 78 1.94 -20.04 -5.78
C TRP A 78 3.27 -20.76 -6.04
N LYS A 79 3.25 -22.06 -6.26
CA LYS A 79 4.47 -22.82 -6.59
C LYS A 79 5.12 -22.31 -7.86
N ALA A 80 4.32 -22.06 -8.90
CA ALA A 80 4.82 -21.51 -10.15
C ALA A 80 5.42 -20.12 -9.97
N ALA A 81 4.73 -19.22 -9.25
CA ALA A 81 5.21 -17.88 -8.98
C ALA A 81 6.54 -17.88 -8.20
N MET A 82 6.64 -18.66 -7.12
CA MET A 82 7.85 -18.73 -6.29
C MET A 82 9.01 -19.48 -6.97
N SER A 83 8.76 -20.24 -8.01
CA SER A 83 9.80 -20.93 -8.80
C SER A 83 10.19 -20.14 -10.06
N SER A 84 9.57 -19.02 -10.31
CA SER A 84 9.82 -18.20 -11.48
C SER A 84 11.18 -17.49 -11.39
N LYS A 85 11.94 -17.50 -12.50
CA LYS A 85 13.17 -16.69 -12.63
C LYS A 85 12.91 -15.18 -12.68
N ASN A 86 11.67 -14.78 -12.92
CA ASN A 86 11.24 -13.37 -12.98
C ASN A 86 10.79 -12.86 -11.60
N VAL A 87 10.74 -13.71 -10.59
CA VAL A 87 10.38 -13.35 -9.22
C VAL A 87 11.65 -13.38 -8.35
N ILE A 88 11.88 -12.27 -7.68
CA ILE A 88 12.97 -12.15 -6.70
C ILE A 88 12.34 -12.28 -5.32
N THR A 89 12.74 -13.28 -4.57
CA THR A 89 12.31 -13.49 -3.19
C THR A 89 13.24 -12.77 -2.20
N ARG A 90 12.79 -12.59 -0.97
CA ARG A 90 13.53 -11.82 0.05
C ARG A 90 14.96 -12.33 0.27
N ASP A 91 15.17 -13.63 0.24
CA ASP A 91 16.48 -14.26 0.41
C ASP A 91 17.45 -14.00 -0.76
N GLN A 92 16.92 -13.59 -1.91
CA GLN A 92 17.70 -13.23 -3.10
C GLN A 92 18.01 -11.74 -3.18
N VAL A 93 17.37 -10.90 -2.35
CA VAL A 93 17.61 -9.46 -2.33
C VAL A 93 18.83 -9.18 -1.46
N ASN A 94 19.95 -8.82 -2.09
CA ASN A 94 21.09 -8.28 -1.37
C ASN A 94 20.78 -6.83 -0.96
N LEU A 95 20.11 -6.68 0.18
CA LEU A 95 19.95 -5.37 0.83
C LEU A 95 21.36 -4.96 1.26
N ASN A 96 21.93 -4.00 0.55
CA ASN A 96 23.28 -3.43 0.68
C ASN A 96 23.99 -3.76 1.99
N ALA A 97 25.27 -4.14 1.90
CA ALA A 97 26.14 -4.51 3.02
C ALA A 97 26.24 -3.43 4.15
N ASN A 98 25.67 -2.26 3.94
CA ASN A 98 25.58 -1.15 4.92
C ASN A 98 24.21 -1.05 5.60
N TYR A 99 23.22 -1.87 5.22
CA TYR A 99 21.97 -1.93 5.96
C TYR A 99 22.12 -2.91 7.12
N VAL A 100 22.34 -2.37 8.29
CA VAL A 100 22.23 -3.16 9.53
C VAL A 100 20.72 -3.33 9.77
N GLU A 101 20.21 -4.55 9.60
CA GLU A 101 18.83 -4.87 9.93
C GLU A 101 18.64 -4.67 11.43
N GLU A 102 17.93 -3.62 11.79
CA GLU A 102 17.58 -3.36 13.18
C GLU A 102 16.59 -4.43 13.62
N SER A 103 16.86 -5.08 14.74
CA SER A 103 15.90 -6.03 15.29
C SER A 103 14.61 -5.30 15.72
N ALA A 104 13.46 -6.00 15.69
CA ALA A 104 12.21 -5.43 16.16
C ALA A 104 12.30 -4.91 17.61
N VAL A 105 13.10 -5.56 18.44
CA VAL A 105 13.36 -5.16 19.82
C VAL A 105 14.15 -3.85 19.88
N ASP A 106 15.15 -3.69 19.04
CA ASP A 106 15.95 -2.47 19.00
C ASP A 106 15.16 -1.32 18.35
N ALA A 107 14.38 -1.61 17.30
CA ALA A 107 13.45 -0.66 16.71
C ALA A 107 12.47 -0.11 17.77
N VAL A 108 11.87 -0.97 18.58
CA VAL A 108 10.97 -0.55 19.68
C VAL A 108 11.71 0.29 20.73
N LYS A 109 12.93 -0.09 21.11
CA LYS A 109 13.75 0.73 22.02
C LYS A 109 14.06 2.10 21.45
N ASN A 110 14.42 2.16 20.16
CA ASN A 110 14.78 3.40 19.47
C ASN A 110 13.55 4.30 19.21
N MET A 111 12.37 3.71 19.01
CA MET A 111 11.11 4.46 18.97
C MET A 111 10.83 5.22 20.27
N GLY A 112 11.30 4.71 21.42
CA GLY A 112 11.14 5.33 22.71
C GLY A 112 9.68 5.54 23.09
N ILE A 113 9.38 6.68 23.73
CA ILE A 113 8.01 7.04 24.10
C ILE A 113 7.32 7.67 22.90
N GLY A 114 6.21 7.07 22.49
CA GLY A 114 5.39 7.54 21.38
C GLY A 114 4.00 7.99 21.81
N THR A 115 3.34 8.73 20.94
CA THR A 115 1.93 9.11 21.08
C THR A 115 1.19 8.99 19.75
N ASN A 116 -0.14 9.08 19.80
CA ASN A 116 -0.99 9.01 18.64
C ASN A 116 -1.64 10.37 18.38
N PHE A 117 -1.53 10.88 17.15
CA PHE A 117 -2.33 11.99 16.66
C PHE A 117 -3.56 11.45 15.91
N GLY A 118 -4.52 10.94 16.67
CA GLY A 118 -5.79 10.46 16.12
C GLY A 118 -6.89 11.51 16.10
N ASN A 119 -7.98 11.15 15.44
CA ASN A 119 -9.21 11.95 15.35
C ASN A 119 -9.09 13.28 14.59
N CYS A 120 -8.00 13.47 13.85
CA CYS A 120 -7.82 14.61 12.94
C CYS A 120 -7.73 14.11 11.50
N THR A 121 -6.63 13.43 11.16
CA THR A 121 -6.34 12.98 9.78
C THR A 121 -6.97 11.65 9.41
N ASP A 122 -7.55 10.94 10.36
CA ASP A 122 -8.23 9.65 10.22
C ASP A 122 -9.76 9.73 10.32
N VAL A 123 -10.32 10.92 10.21
CA VAL A 123 -11.76 11.12 10.25
C VAL A 123 -12.42 10.51 9.03
N VAL A 124 -13.47 9.72 9.24
CA VAL A 124 -14.35 9.20 8.20
C VAL A 124 -15.70 9.89 8.33
N ALA A 125 -16.09 10.62 7.29
CA ALA A 125 -17.31 11.44 7.34
C ALA A 125 -18.60 10.66 7.08
N MET A 126 -18.54 9.39 6.68
CA MET A 126 -19.70 8.60 6.26
C MET A 126 -20.84 8.56 7.30
N TRP A 127 -20.51 8.37 8.57
CA TRP A 127 -21.49 8.31 9.65
C TRP A 127 -21.76 9.65 10.34
N LEU A 128 -21.01 10.67 9.99
CA LEU A 128 -21.20 12.00 10.57
C LEU A 128 -22.14 12.87 9.73
N ASN A 129 -22.67 12.35 8.63
CA ASN A 129 -23.53 13.05 7.67
C ASN A 129 -23.01 14.47 7.33
N MET A 130 -21.70 14.56 7.07
CA MET A 130 -21.00 15.81 6.93
C MET A 130 -20.66 16.09 5.48
N ASN A 131 -21.28 17.13 4.92
CA ASN A 131 -20.79 17.77 3.70
C ASN A 131 -19.59 18.67 4.04
N LYS A 132 -18.42 18.06 4.22
CA LYS A 132 -17.20 18.81 4.47
C LYS A 132 -16.48 19.10 3.15
N ASN A 133 -16.10 20.34 2.97
CA ASN A 133 -15.51 20.85 1.72
C ASN A 133 -14.03 21.22 1.88
N SER A 134 -13.50 21.16 3.09
CA SER A 134 -12.11 21.50 3.36
C SER A 134 -11.44 20.51 4.31
N VAL A 135 -10.12 20.40 4.20
CA VAL A 135 -9.29 19.57 5.09
C VAL A 135 -9.53 19.96 6.56
N THR A 136 -9.55 21.25 6.85
CA THR A 136 -9.75 21.75 8.23
C THR A 136 -11.10 21.36 8.82
N GLU A 137 -12.15 21.29 8.01
CA GLU A 137 -13.47 20.85 8.50
C GLU A 137 -13.45 19.35 8.82
N PHE A 138 -12.76 18.52 8.04
CA PHE A 138 -12.54 17.13 8.36
C PHE A 138 -11.73 16.94 9.63
N GLU A 139 -10.61 17.65 9.76
CA GLU A 139 -9.75 17.57 10.92
C GLU A 139 -10.46 17.91 12.25
N LYS A 140 -11.44 18.83 12.20
CA LYS A 140 -12.23 19.24 13.38
C LYS A 140 -13.50 18.41 13.60
N ALA A 141 -13.84 17.53 12.71
CA ALA A 141 -15.16 16.88 12.69
C ALA A 141 -15.43 16.03 13.94
N TRP A 142 -14.42 15.50 14.58
CA TRP A 142 -14.52 14.74 15.83
C TRP A 142 -14.20 15.57 17.08
N GLY A 143 -14.22 16.89 16.96
CA GLY A 143 -14.00 17.82 18.09
C GLY A 143 -12.53 17.99 18.48
N GLN A 144 -11.60 17.57 17.63
CA GLN A 144 -10.18 17.81 17.82
C GLN A 144 -9.75 19.10 17.15
N GLU A 145 -8.75 19.76 17.71
CA GLU A 145 -8.05 20.83 17.00
C GLU A 145 -7.05 20.22 16.01
N PRO A 146 -6.86 20.85 14.84
CA PRO A 146 -5.89 20.39 13.86
C PRO A 146 -4.48 20.29 14.45
N THR A 147 -3.75 19.26 14.07
CA THR A 147 -2.37 19.07 14.50
C THR A 147 -1.49 20.19 13.98
N THR A 148 -0.78 20.87 14.88
CA THR A 148 0.07 22.01 14.56
C THR A 148 1.53 21.73 14.91
N LYS A 149 2.45 22.50 14.26
CA LYS A 149 3.87 22.40 14.58
C LYS A 149 4.18 22.62 16.08
N PRO A 150 3.59 23.63 16.78
CA PRO A 150 3.80 23.79 18.21
C PRO A 150 3.43 22.56 19.05
N MET A 151 2.40 21.78 18.68
CA MET A 151 2.06 20.54 19.36
C MET A 151 3.16 19.49 19.21
N VAL A 152 3.71 19.35 18.00
CA VAL A 152 4.83 18.44 17.73
C VAL A 152 6.09 18.87 18.48
N ASP A 153 6.39 20.15 18.47
CA ASP A 153 7.52 20.73 19.21
C ASP A 153 7.38 20.50 20.72
N PHE A 154 6.17 20.64 21.26
CA PHE A 154 5.87 20.34 22.65
C PHE A 154 6.14 18.89 23.01
N LEU A 155 5.69 17.94 22.18
CA LEU A 155 5.94 16.51 22.39
C LEU A 155 7.45 16.22 22.36
N LYS A 156 8.15 16.72 21.37
CA LYS A 156 9.61 16.56 21.28
C LYS A 156 10.33 17.10 22.49
N LYS A 157 9.96 18.29 22.97
CA LYS A 157 10.53 18.92 24.18
C LYS A 157 10.29 18.08 25.42
N ASN A 158 9.18 17.34 25.49
CA ASN A 158 8.81 16.49 26.62
C ASN A 158 9.28 15.02 26.45
N GLY A 159 10.19 14.74 25.53
CA GLY A 159 10.87 13.45 25.43
C GLY A 159 10.13 12.39 24.58
N PHE A 160 9.10 12.78 23.84
CA PHE A 160 8.47 11.89 22.87
C PHE A 160 9.35 11.76 21.63
N ASN A 161 9.61 10.53 21.23
CA ASN A 161 10.52 10.20 20.13
C ASN A 161 9.79 9.76 18.86
N SER A 162 8.56 9.29 19.01
CA SER A 162 7.76 8.78 17.88
C SER A 162 6.32 9.26 17.95
N VAL A 163 5.70 9.39 16.78
CA VAL A 163 4.26 9.68 16.65
C VAL A 163 3.65 8.73 15.62
N ARG A 164 2.46 8.23 15.93
CA ARG A 164 1.61 7.55 14.97
C ARG A 164 0.61 8.55 14.41
N ILE A 165 0.55 8.67 13.11
CA ILE A 165 -0.41 9.54 12.40
C ILE A 165 -1.34 8.62 11.61
N PRO A 166 -2.54 8.31 12.12
CA PRO A 166 -3.54 7.59 11.34
C PRO A 166 -4.09 8.53 10.26
N VAL A 167 -4.30 8.01 9.06
CA VAL A 167 -4.76 8.83 7.92
C VAL A 167 -5.84 8.10 7.15
N THR A 168 -6.92 8.81 6.85
CA THR A 168 -7.96 8.38 5.91
C THR A 168 -7.78 9.14 4.60
N TRP A 169 -7.19 8.50 3.61
CA TRP A 169 -6.85 9.13 2.32
C TRP A 169 -8.07 9.40 1.44
N PHE A 170 -9.05 8.53 1.48
CA PHE A 170 -10.20 8.51 0.57
C PHE A 170 -10.88 9.87 0.39
N GLN A 171 -11.04 10.63 1.46
CA GLN A 171 -11.76 11.91 1.45
C GLN A 171 -10.89 13.10 1.00
N HIS A 172 -9.59 12.88 0.89
CA HIS A 172 -8.61 13.91 0.55
C HIS A 172 -8.01 13.73 -0.85
N MET A 173 -8.40 12.64 -1.53
CA MET A 173 -7.95 12.37 -2.89
C MET A 173 -8.89 13.09 -3.87
N LYS A 174 -8.32 13.85 -4.79
CA LYS A 174 -9.03 14.34 -5.96
C LYS A 174 -9.00 13.26 -7.04
N GLU A 175 -10.14 13.05 -7.70
CA GLU A 175 -10.25 12.23 -8.90
C GLU A 175 -9.37 12.77 -10.04
#